data_ff94a8fb9e0bd0fa1e0547822e548e9c
#
_entry.id   ff94a8fb9e0bd0fa1e0547822e548e9c
#
_cell.length_a   1.000
_cell.length_b   1.000
_cell.length_c   1.000
_cell.angle_alpha   90.00
_cell.angle_beta   90.00
_cell.angle_gamma   90.00
#
_symmetry.space_group_name_H-M   'P 1'
#
loop_
_entity.id
_entity.type
_entity.pdbx_description
1 polymer ?
#
loop_
_entity_poly.entity_id
_entity_poly.type
_entity_poly.pdbx_seq_one_letter_code
_entity_poly.pdbx_strand_id
1 'polypeptide(L)'
;MLKKAESGQVLIIALILLAVGSLLVIPVLSHVFTTLNYNQTIECRTLNDYAADAGIQYTTCKIYNDPGTYTTTLLSDNFTLNGRTVQVNASYQGGGLFSITSTAYGGGCGKTTVTSYVNLSVGAFAYAVASKTNLTISNSYIDSYPTSGSGHIYSNANISITGSRLINGDAYAVGVITNGRENILGDPYEGADVLEFPSVYAELYATMAMEGGIWPGNWGLTGVQYLGPKYIAGNLLVGPGATVYLTGPIYVTGYIKGTGGYLIGKEHIVCQGHIDMSGGGYGAENIPVLVTTTGNIRLVGATVSAVVYAPVGKAEVVNVGVMYGAVGGNSVTISNVPAFLYSESLHGRTDLPGSNLYPLTYTYE
;
A
#
# COMPACT_ATOMS: atom_id res chain seq x y z
N MET A 1 45.94 31.56 -81.64
CA MET A 1 46.83 30.60 -80.98
C MET A 1 46.67 30.67 -79.49
N LEU A 2 46.70 29.52 -78.85
CA LEU A 2 46.67 29.30 -77.38
C LEU A 2 45.35 29.35 -76.65
N LYS A 3 44.62 28.22 -76.65
CA LYS A 3 43.80 27.81 -75.52
C LYS A 3 43.53 26.27 -75.54
N LYS A 4 44.61 25.52 -75.45
CA LYS A 4 44.55 24.05 -75.37
C LYS A 4 45.19 23.42 -74.11
N ALA A 5 45.58 24.24 -73.14
CA ALA A 5 46.23 23.77 -71.90
C ALA A 5 45.36 23.78 -70.64
N GLU A 6 44.13 24.39 -70.65
CA GLU A 6 43.33 24.54 -69.46
C GLU A 6 42.41 23.31 -69.16
N SER A 7 42.08 22.45 -70.16
CA SER A 7 41.19 21.36 -70.00
C SER A 7 41.74 20.21 -69.10
N GLY A 8 43.05 20.03 -69.08
CA GLY A 8 43.75 19.00 -68.30
C GLY A 8 43.80 19.32 -66.79
N GLN A 9 43.95 20.61 -66.41
CA GLN A 9 44.05 21.06 -65.06
C GLN A 9 42.69 20.96 -64.35
N VAL A 10 41.61 21.27 -65.05
CA VAL A 10 40.26 21.16 -64.52
C VAL A 10 39.90 19.71 -64.16
N LEU A 11 40.34 18.72 -65.00
CA LEU A 11 40.12 17.31 -64.72
C LEU A 11 40.84 16.83 -63.47
N ILE A 12 42.13 17.29 -63.28
CA ILE A 12 42.92 16.92 -62.11
C ILE A 12 42.32 17.53 -60.83
N ILE A 13 41.89 18.78 -60.87
CA ILE A 13 41.20 19.44 -59.74
C ILE A 13 39.88 18.75 -59.41
N ALA A 14 39.09 18.41 -60.38
CA ALA A 14 37.83 17.68 -60.18
C ALA A 14 38.09 16.28 -59.57
N LEU A 15 39.12 15.59 -59.97
CA LEU A 15 39.50 14.27 -59.46
C LEU A 15 40.01 14.35 -58.00
N ILE A 16 40.80 15.40 -57.68
CA ILE A 16 41.23 15.68 -56.30
C ILE A 16 40.04 16.02 -55.42
N LEU A 17 39.13 16.91 -55.86
CA LEU A 17 37.90 17.25 -55.11
C LEU A 17 37.02 16.04 -54.88
N LEU A 18 36.89 15.15 -55.85
CA LEU A 18 36.12 13.93 -55.72
C LEU A 18 36.77 12.95 -54.74
N ALA A 19 38.11 12.83 -54.78
CA ALA A 19 38.87 12.02 -53.84
C ALA A 19 38.77 12.56 -52.40
N VAL A 20 38.94 13.87 -52.20
CA VAL A 20 38.82 14.54 -50.90
C VAL A 20 37.37 14.45 -50.41
N GLY A 21 36.38 14.67 -51.29
CA GLY A 21 34.98 14.54 -50.96
C GLY A 21 34.62 13.14 -50.49
N SER A 22 35.06 12.10 -51.20
CA SER A 22 34.84 10.71 -50.80
C SER A 22 35.49 10.37 -49.46
N LEU A 23 36.69 10.91 -49.19
CA LEU A 23 37.41 10.68 -47.94
C LEU A 23 36.74 11.33 -46.73
N LEU A 24 35.94 12.38 -46.92
CA LEU A 24 35.12 13.01 -45.86
C LEU A 24 33.76 12.36 -45.73
N VAL A 25 33.12 11.99 -46.83
CA VAL A 25 31.74 11.42 -46.81
C VAL A 25 31.70 10.04 -46.16
N ILE A 26 32.68 9.17 -46.39
CA ILE A 26 32.72 7.82 -45.85
C ILE A 26 32.71 7.80 -44.30
N PRO A 27 33.57 8.57 -43.58
CA PRO A 27 33.54 8.63 -42.12
C PRO A 27 32.22 9.18 -41.57
N VAL A 28 31.66 10.23 -42.22
CA VAL A 28 30.39 10.83 -41.82
C VAL A 28 29.23 9.82 -41.93
N LEU A 29 29.13 9.13 -43.05
CA LEU A 29 28.11 8.08 -43.22
C LEU A 29 28.29 6.94 -42.22
N SER A 30 29.52 6.48 -42.01
CA SER A 30 29.81 5.45 -41.01
C SER A 30 29.37 5.90 -39.59
N HIS A 31 29.63 7.15 -39.23
CA HIS A 31 29.21 7.71 -37.95
C HIS A 31 27.66 7.76 -37.83
N VAL A 32 26.99 8.21 -38.91
CA VAL A 32 25.50 8.24 -38.94
C VAL A 32 24.91 6.84 -38.77
N PHE A 33 25.42 5.84 -39.53
CA PHE A 33 24.96 4.46 -39.38
C PHE A 33 25.21 3.90 -37.98
N THR A 34 26.37 4.16 -37.40
CA THR A 34 26.67 3.72 -36.03
C THR A 34 25.74 4.36 -35.02
N THR A 35 25.45 5.65 -35.16
CA THR A 35 24.51 6.37 -34.27
C THR A 35 23.09 5.87 -34.41
N LEU A 36 22.62 5.59 -35.63
CA LEU A 36 21.28 5.02 -35.87
C LEU A 36 21.14 3.63 -35.26
N ASN A 37 22.13 2.76 -35.48
CA ASN A 37 22.13 1.41 -34.88
C ASN A 37 22.17 1.48 -33.34
N TYR A 38 22.95 2.41 -32.78
CA TYR A 38 23.00 2.63 -31.33
C TYR A 38 21.66 3.07 -30.78
N ASN A 39 21.02 4.07 -31.41
CA ASN A 39 19.69 4.55 -31.00
C ASN A 39 18.63 3.45 -31.08
N GLN A 40 18.62 2.66 -32.18
CA GLN A 40 17.71 1.52 -32.30
C GLN A 40 17.94 0.48 -31.20
N THR A 41 19.19 0.23 -30.83
CA THR A 41 19.53 -0.70 -29.74
C THR A 41 19.05 -0.18 -28.40
N ILE A 42 19.23 1.13 -28.11
CA ILE A 42 18.74 1.75 -26.87
C ILE A 42 17.21 1.66 -26.82
N GLU A 43 16.52 2.10 -27.87
CA GLU A 43 15.07 2.07 -27.94
C GLU A 43 14.54 0.64 -27.71
N CYS A 44 15.15 -0.32 -28.36
CA CYS A 44 14.78 -1.73 -28.25
C CYS A 44 15.00 -2.26 -26.83
N ARG A 45 16.12 -1.93 -26.16
CA ARG A 45 16.37 -2.30 -24.76
C ARG A 45 15.37 -1.64 -23.81
N THR A 46 15.16 -0.33 -23.98
CA THR A 46 14.20 0.40 -23.17
C THR A 46 12.79 -0.21 -23.25
N LEU A 47 12.35 -0.65 -24.44
CA LEU A 47 11.08 -1.33 -24.60
C LEU A 47 11.06 -2.71 -23.90
N ASN A 48 12.17 -3.44 -23.90
CA ASN A 48 12.27 -4.69 -23.14
C ASN A 48 12.22 -4.42 -21.62
N ASP A 49 12.90 -3.36 -21.15
CA ASP A 49 12.92 -2.98 -19.73
C ASP A 49 11.50 -2.64 -19.26
N TYR A 50 10.78 -1.79 -19.98
CA TYR A 50 9.38 -1.47 -19.67
C TYR A 50 8.46 -2.70 -19.73
N ALA A 51 8.68 -3.60 -20.67
CA ALA A 51 7.89 -4.81 -20.77
C ALA A 51 8.16 -5.78 -19.61
N ALA A 52 9.43 -5.89 -19.18
CA ALA A 52 9.80 -6.69 -18.02
C ALA A 52 9.23 -6.11 -16.71
N ASP A 53 9.29 -4.78 -16.53
CA ASP A 53 8.68 -4.10 -15.38
C ASP A 53 7.17 -4.30 -15.34
N ALA A 54 6.52 -4.19 -16.49
CA ALA A 54 5.08 -4.47 -16.58
C ALA A 54 4.75 -5.92 -16.20
N GLY A 55 5.65 -6.88 -16.49
CA GLY A 55 5.51 -8.26 -16.06
C GLY A 55 5.56 -8.42 -14.54
N ILE A 56 6.44 -7.68 -13.85
CA ILE A 56 6.47 -7.65 -12.39
C ILE A 56 5.14 -7.11 -11.83
N GLN A 57 4.66 -5.97 -12.35
CA GLN A 57 3.40 -5.36 -11.91
C GLN A 57 2.19 -6.27 -12.14
N TYR A 58 2.11 -6.88 -13.31
CA TYR A 58 1.06 -7.84 -13.66
C TYR A 58 1.02 -9.03 -12.69
N THR A 59 2.19 -9.61 -12.43
CA THR A 59 2.32 -10.75 -11.52
C THR A 59 1.98 -10.38 -10.09
N THR A 60 2.46 -9.21 -9.64
CA THR A 60 2.16 -8.66 -8.33
C THR A 60 0.64 -8.48 -8.15
N CYS A 61 -0.04 -7.93 -9.16
CA CYS A 61 -1.49 -7.76 -9.13
C CYS A 61 -2.23 -9.12 -9.06
N LYS A 62 -1.77 -10.14 -9.79
CA LYS A 62 -2.35 -11.50 -9.71
C LYS A 62 -2.20 -12.11 -8.32
N ILE A 63 -0.99 -12.04 -7.74
CA ILE A 63 -0.72 -12.55 -6.39
C ILE A 63 -1.59 -11.82 -5.37
N TYR A 64 -1.75 -10.50 -5.51
CA TYR A 64 -2.56 -9.67 -4.62
C TYR A 64 -4.04 -10.09 -4.62
N ASN A 65 -4.59 -10.36 -5.82
CA ASN A 65 -6.00 -10.73 -5.96
C ASN A 65 -6.32 -12.17 -5.51
N ASP A 66 -5.33 -13.06 -5.50
CA ASP A 66 -5.51 -14.45 -5.07
C ASP A 66 -4.22 -15.00 -4.42
N PRO A 67 -3.86 -14.49 -3.23
CA PRO A 67 -2.65 -14.90 -2.55
C PRO A 67 -2.67 -16.39 -2.14
N GLY A 68 -3.83 -16.93 -1.77
CA GLY A 68 -3.97 -18.31 -1.32
C GLY A 68 -3.52 -19.32 -2.37
N THR A 69 -3.91 -19.13 -3.61
CA THR A 69 -3.50 -20.02 -4.71
C THR A 69 -1.98 -19.98 -4.91
N TYR A 70 -1.36 -18.82 -4.85
CA TYR A 70 0.05 -18.65 -5.19
C TYR A 70 1.04 -18.93 -4.04
N THR A 71 0.57 -19.16 -2.84
CA THR A 71 1.42 -19.70 -1.75
C THR A 71 1.70 -21.20 -1.93
N THR A 72 0.85 -21.92 -2.67
CA THR A 72 0.97 -23.38 -2.89
C THR A 72 1.34 -23.73 -4.32
N THR A 73 1.07 -22.84 -5.28
CA THR A 73 1.24 -23.09 -6.71
C THR A 73 2.21 -22.07 -7.32
N LEU A 74 3.18 -22.53 -8.10
CA LEU A 74 4.07 -21.65 -8.86
C LEU A 74 3.25 -20.86 -9.89
N LEU A 75 3.35 -19.54 -9.87
CA LEU A 75 2.78 -18.71 -10.94
C LEU A 75 3.78 -18.70 -12.10
N SER A 76 3.35 -19.17 -13.27
CA SER A 76 4.09 -19.06 -14.53
C SER A 76 3.12 -18.62 -15.63
N ASP A 77 3.42 -17.52 -16.30
CA ASP A 77 2.56 -16.96 -17.34
C ASP A 77 3.37 -16.31 -18.46
N ASN A 78 2.75 -16.22 -19.65
CA ASN A 78 3.35 -15.59 -20.82
C ASN A 78 2.32 -14.69 -21.49
N PHE A 79 2.73 -13.49 -21.85
CA PHE A 79 1.89 -12.56 -22.60
C PHE A 79 2.73 -11.68 -23.55
N THR A 80 2.08 -10.93 -24.41
CA THR A 80 2.74 -10.00 -25.32
C THR A 80 2.35 -8.57 -24.97
N LEU A 81 3.35 -7.70 -24.84
CA LEU A 81 3.18 -6.27 -24.59
C LEU A 81 4.06 -5.46 -25.56
N ASN A 82 3.44 -4.56 -26.34
CA ASN A 82 4.11 -3.69 -27.31
C ASN A 82 5.08 -4.45 -28.25
N GLY A 83 4.65 -5.63 -28.73
CA GLY A 83 5.45 -6.49 -29.61
C GLY A 83 6.62 -7.20 -28.92
N ARG A 84 6.66 -7.22 -27.57
CA ARG A 84 7.61 -7.98 -26.75
C ARG A 84 6.91 -9.17 -26.12
N THR A 85 7.56 -10.31 -26.10
CA THR A 85 7.10 -11.46 -25.33
C THR A 85 7.61 -11.31 -23.91
N VAL A 86 6.70 -11.39 -22.95
CA VAL A 86 6.98 -11.29 -21.51
C VAL A 86 6.70 -12.64 -20.87
N GLN A 87 7.70 -13.22 -20.22
CA GLN A 87 7.57 -14.44 -19.43
C GLN A 87 7.73 -14.08 -17.97
N VAL A 88 6.77 -14.46 -17.13
CA VAL A 88 6.78 -14.20 -15.70
C VAL A 88 6.74 -15.50 -14.91
N ASN A 89 7.54 -15.55 -13.86
CA ASN A 89 7.53 -16.64 -12.90
C ASN A 89 7.54 -16.02 -11.49
N ALA A 90 6.68 -16.54 -10.61
CA ALA A 90 6.72 -16.15 -9.21
C ALA A 90 6.71 -17.39 -8.32
N SER A 91 7.51 -17.35 -7.27
CA SER A 91 7.60 -18.41 -6.28
C SER A 91 7.47 -17.85 -4.88
N TYR A 92 6.68 -18.52 -4.06
CA TYR A 92 6.54 -18.21 -2.64
C TYR A 92 7.79 -18.64 -1.87
N GLN A 93 8.36 -17.74 -1.07
CA GLN A 93 9.58 -17.97 -0.28
C GLN A 93 9.32 -18.18 1.21
N GLY A 94 8.05 -18.09 1.63
CA GLY A 94 7.64 -18.12 3.03
C GLY A 94 7.44 -16.72 3.62
N GLY A 95 6.68 -16.62 4.74
CA GLY A 95 6.46 -15.36 5.46
C GLY A 95 5.82 -14.22 4.63
N GLY A 96 5.02 -14.56 3.61
CA GLY A 96 4.43 -13.57 2.71
C GLY A 96 5.37 -13.09 1.60
N LEU A 97 6.61 -13.56 1.54
CA LEU A 97 7.61 -13.15 0.55
C LEU A 97 7.45 -13.94 -0.75
N PHE A 98 7.37 -13.24 -1.86
CA PHE A 98 7.40 -13.80 -3.21
C PHE A 98 8.63 -13.29 -3.95
N SER A 99 9.31 -14.20 -4.67
CA SER A 99 10.30 -13.85 -5.68
C SER A 99 9.63 -13.88 -7.03
N ILE A 100 9.64 -12.74 -7.74
CA ILE A 100 9.05 -12.59 -9.06
C ILE A 100 10.17 -12.31 -10.05
N THR A 101 10.24 -13.11 -11.10
CA THR A 101 11.16 -12.92 -12.22
C THR A 101 10.35 -12.67 -13.49
N SER A 102 10.63 -11.57 -14.17
CA SER A 102 10.04 -11.20 -15.44
C SER A 102 11.12 -11.09 -16.50
N THR A 103 10.96 -11.78 -17.61
CA THR A 103 11.89 -11.74 -18.73
C THR A 103 11.16 -11.27 -19.98
N ALA A 104 11.61 -10.16 -20.55
CA ALA A 104 11.08 -9.62 -21.80
C ALA A 104 12.10 -9.77 -22.94
N TYR A 105 11.64 -10.17 -24.11
CA TYR A 105 12.46 -10.32 -25.31
C TYR A 105 11.68 -10.05 -26.58
N GLY A 106 12.40 -9.65 -27.64
CA GLY A 106 11.85 -9.33 -28.94
C GLY A 106 12.65 -8.23 -29.64
N GLY A 107 12.33 -7.96 -30.91
CA GLY A 107 12.96 -6.87 -31.68
C GLY A 107 14.44 -7.03 -32.01
N GLY A 108 15.05 -8.18 -31.71
CA GLY A 108 16.43 -8.47 -32.09
C GLY A 108 17.53 -7.85 -31.19
N CYS A 109 17.18 -7.28 -30.05
CA CYS A 109 18.13 -6.58 -29.14
C CYS A 109 18.48 -7.36 -27.87
N GLY A 110 18.21 -8.65 -27.85
CA GLY A 110 18.46 -9.49 -26.66
C GLY A 110 17.23 -9.61 -25.75
N LYS A 111 17.47 -10.00 -24.52
CA LYS A 111 16.46 -10.12 -23.46
C LYS A 111 16.83 -9.22 -22.30
N THR A 112 15.82 -8.77 -21.58
CA THR A 112 15.95 -8.14 -20.26
C THR A 112 15.25 -9.00 -19.22
N THR A 113 15.92 -9.30 -18.14
CA THR A 113 15.34 -10.01 -17.00
C THR A 113 15.33 -9.09 -15.79
N VAL A 114 14.18 -8.96 -15.15
CA VAL A 114 14.00 -8.21 -13.91
C VAL A 114 13.57 -9.18 -12.84
N THR A 115 14.26 -9.17 -11.71
CA THR A 115 13.89 -9.93 -10.52
C THR A 115 13.49 -8.96 -9.42
N SER A 116 12.33 -9.18 -8.83
CA SER A 116 11.80 -8.38 -7.72
C SER A 116 11.35 -9.31 -6.60
N TYR A 117 11.60 -8.89 -5.37
CA TYR A 117 11.05 -9.52 -4.18
C TYR A 117 9.88 -8.68 -3.70
N VAL A 118 8.71 -9.30 -3.61
CA VAL A 118 7.48 -8.66 -3.18
C VAL A 118 7.04 -9.31 -1.89
N ASN A 119 6.87 -8.51 -0.85
CA ASN A 119 6.29 -9.00 0.39
C ASN A 119 4.78 -8.75 0.37
N LEU A 120 4.02 -9.84 0.34
CA LEU A 120 2.58 -9.85 0.56
C LEU A 120 2.35 -10.26 2.01
N SER A 121 2.59 -9.37 2.94
CA SER A 121 2.07 -9.58 4.27
C SER A 121 0.55 -9.48 4.18
N VAL A 122 -0.14 -10.52 4.59
CA VAL A 122 -1.55 -10.43 4.97
C VAL A 122 -1.54 -9.45 6.13
N GLY A 123 -1.82 -8.18 5.84
CA GLY A 123 -1.65 -7.11 6.80
C GLY A 123 -2.60 -7.31 7.98
N ALA A 124 -2.30 -6.67 9.10
CA ALA A 124 -3.13 -6.69 10.30
C ALA A 124 -4.64 -6.42 10.01
N PHE A 125 -4.93 -5.78 8.89
CA PHE A 125 -6.29 -5.42 8.44
C PHE A 125 -7.00 -6.48 7.59
N ALA A 126 -6.41 -7.65 7.38
CA ALA A 126 -7.16 -8.85 6.94
C ALA A 126 -8.04 -9.42 8.06
N TYR A 127 -7.81 -8.98 9.28
CA TYR A 127 -8.57 -9.34 10.46
C TYR A 127 -9.44 -8.18 10.93
N ALA A 128 -10.57 -8.48 11.49
CA ALA A 128 -11.42 -7.47 12.15
C ALA A 128 -10.65 -6.79 13.28
N VAL A 129 -9.92 -7.60 14.05
CA VAL A 129 -9.09 -7.14 15.15
C VAL A 129 -7.76 -7.88 15.15
N ALA A 130 -6.66 -7.13 15.13
CA ALA A 130 -5.31 -7.70 15.18
C ALA A 130 -4.46 -7.04 16.28
N SER A 131 -3.76 -7.83 17.08
CA SER A 131 -2.89 -7.34 18.14
C SER A 131 -1.48 -7.89 18.03
N LYS A 132 -0.47 -7.00 18.15
CA LYS A 132 0.94 -7.40 18.19
C LYS A 132 1.32 -8.10 19.50
N THR A 133 0.58 -7.81 20.57
CA THR A 133 0.72 -8.47 21.87
C THR A 133 -0.63 -9.06 22.30
N ASN A 134 -1.13 -8.78 23.47
CA ASN A 134 -2.37 -9.34 23.96
C ASN A 134 -3.61 -8.67 23.36
N LEU A 135 -4.61 -9.47 23.02
CA LEU A 135 -5.92 -9.06 22.61
C LEU A 135 -6.93 -9.36 23.72
N THR A 136 -7.68 -8.35 24.16
CA THR A 136 -8.75 -8.51 25.16
C THR A 136 -10.08 -8.11 24.53
N ILE A 137 -11.04 -9.02 24.58
CA ILE A 137 -12.42 -8.79 24.11
C ILE A 137 -13.36 -9.06 25.27
N SER A 138 -14.23 -8.09 25.58
CA SER A 138 -15.22 -8.25 26.65
C SER A 138 -16.59 -7.72 26.23
N ASN A 139 -17.65 -8.49 26.50
CA ASN A 139 -19.04 -8.12 26.22
C ASN A 139 -19.26 -7.57 24.80
N SER A 140 -18.56 -8.12 23.80
CA SER A 140 -18.57 -7.59 22.44
C SER A 140 -18.91 -8.66 21.42
N TYR A 141 -19.67 -8.30 20.39
CA TYR A 141 -19.97 -9.13 19.24
C TYR A 141 -19.10 -8.68 18.08
N ILE A 142 -18.38 -9.61 17.44
CA ILE A 142 -17.53 -9.34 16.28
C ILE A 142 -18.02 -10.16 15.10
N ASP A 143 -18.24 -9.50 13.97
CA ASP A 143 -18.68 -10.10 12.71
C ASP A 143 -18.12 -9.30 11.53
N SER A 144 -18.56 -9.59 10.33
CA SER A 144 -18.26 -8.84 9.10
C SER A 144 -19.52 -8.25 8.46
N TYR A 145 -19.33 -7.28 7.56
CA TYR A 145 -20.37 -6.58 6.82
C TYR A 145 -19.89 -6.28 5.38
N PRO A 146 -20.69 -6.49 4.32
CA PRO A 146 -22.11 -6.89 4.39
C PRO A 146 -22.33 -8.40 4.62
N THR A 147 -21.34 -9.26 4.35
CA THR A 147 -21.47 -10.71 4.53
C THR A 147 -21.04 -11.10 5.94
N SER A 148 -21.78 -11.93 6.60
CA SER A 148 -21.49 -12.41 7.95
C SER A 148 -20.52 -13.61 7.90
N GLY A 149 -19.64 -13.73 8.90
CA GLY A 149 -18.77 -14.90 9.08
C GLY A 149 -17.27 -14.64 8.90
N SER A 150 -16.86 -13.42 8.52
CA SER A 150 -15.45 -13.05 8.34
C SER A 150 -14.92 -12.11 9.43
N GLY A 151 -15.54 -12.12 10.61
CA GLY A 151 -15.09 -11.37 11.77
C GLY A 151 -13.87 -11.99 12.46
N HIS A 152 -12.85 -12.38 11.67
CA HIS A 152 -11.65 -13.04 12.19
C HIS A 152 -10.84 -12.13 13.13
N ILE A 153 -10.26 -12.72 14.17
CA ILE A 153 -9.42 -12.02 15.13
C ILE A 153 -8.04 -12.64 15.22
N TYR A 154 -7.03 -11.82 15.51
CA TYR A 154 -5.63 -12.26 15.55
C TYR A 154 -4.86 -11.66 16.72
N SER A 155 -3.93 -12.45 17.33
CA SER A 155 -2.98 -11.96 18.32
C SER A 155 -1.62 -12.66 18.19
N ASN A 156 -0.51 -11.88 18.17
CA ASN A 156 0.84 -12.43 18.28
C ASN A 156 1.18 -12.93 19.70
N ALA A 157 0.27 -12.80 20.64
CA ALA A 157 0.39 -13.37 21.98
C ALA A 157 -0.91 -14.08 22.36
N ASN A 158 -1.55 -13.68 23.45
CA ASN A 158 -2.74 -14.33 23.94
C ASN A 158 -4.01 -13.57 23.56
N ILE A 159 -5.09 -14.30 23.39
CA ILE A 159 -6.45 -13.77 23.26
C ILE A 159 -7.22 -14.09 24.54
N SER A 160 -7.83 -13.06 25.15
CA SER A 160 -8.71 -13.22 26.30
C SER A 160 -10.10 -12.74 25.95
N ILE A 161 -11.09 -13.63 26.00
CA ILE A 161 -12.50 -13.35 25.68
C ILE A 161 -13.32 -13.50 26.95
N THR A 162 -14.02 -12.44 27.35
CA THR A 162 -14.86 -12.45 28.55
C THR A 162 -16.28 -11.95 28.24
N GLY A 163 -17.28 -12.56 28.83
CA GLY A 163 -18.68 -12.23 28.59
C GLY A 163 -19.38 -13.16 27.58
N SER A 164 -20.67 -12.92 27.34
CA SER A 164 -21.56 -13.85 26.63
C SER A 164 -21.81 -13.51 25.17
N ARG A 165 -20.98 -12.69 24.51
CA ARG A 165 -21.14 -12.32 23.11
C ARG A 165 -20.23 -13.15 22.21
N LEU A 166 -20.59 -13.23 20.93
CA LEU A 166 -20.00 -14.15 19.97
C LEU A 166 -18.99 -13.46 19.05
N ILE A 167 -17.98 -14.23 18.62
CA ILE A 167 -17.07 -13.89 17.54
C ILE A 167 -17.44 -14.75 16.34
N ASN A 168 -18.02 -14.13 15.30
CA ASN A 168 -18.44 -14.79 14.08
C ASN A 168 -17.29 -14.76 13.05
N GLY A 169 -16.36 -15.64 13.26
CA GLY A 169 -15.12 -15.82 12.50
C GLY A 169 -14.14 -16.65 13.30
N ASP A 170 -12.97 -16.88 12.71
CA ASP A 170 -11.90 -17.63 13.35
C ASP A 170 -11.08 -16.76 14.30
N ALA A 171 -10.45 -17.40 15.27
CA ALA A 171 -9.54 -16.74 16.20
C ALA A 171 -8.14 -17.37 16.12
N TYR A 172 -7.14 -16.54 15.85
CA TYR A 172 -5.75 -16.97 15.70
C TYR A 172 -4.89 -16.37 16.82
N ALA A 173 -4.25 -17.18 17.62
CA ALA A 173 -3.31 -16.78 18.65
C ALA A 173 -1.97 -17.47 18.46
N VAL A 174 -0.86 -16.72 18.50
CA VAL A 174 0.48 -17.34 18.61
C VAL A 174 0.65 -18.01 19.97
N GLY A 175 0.07 -17.43 21.01
CA GLY A 175 -0.02 -18.00 22.35
C GLY A 175 -1.31 -18.80 22.54
N VAL A 176 -2.04 -18.50 23.60
CA VAL A 176 -3.25 -19.24 24.00
C VAL A 176 -4.52 -18.37 23.97
N ILE A 177 -5.64 -19.02 23.74
CA ILE A 177 -6.97 -18.41 23.81
C ILE A 177 -7.59 -18.77 25.16
N THR A 178 -7.82 -17.77 25.99
CA THR A 178 -8.33 -17.94 27.36
C THR A 178 -9.72 -17.35 27.52
N ASN A 179 -10.54 -17.94 28.40
CA ASN A 179 -11.84 -17.41 28.86
C ASN A 179 -12.81 -17.10 27.73
N GLY A 180 -13.45 -18.08 27.13
CA GLY A 180 -14.51 -17.84 26.15
C GLY A 180 -14.22 -18.42 24.77
N ARG A 181 -13.45 -19.50 24.71
CA ARG A 181 -13.23 -20.27 23.48
C ARG A 181 -14.59 -20.74 22.88
N GLU A 182 -15.56 -21.03 23.73
CA GLU A 182 -16.93 -21.40 23.37
C GLU A 182 -17.73 -20.25 22.70
N ASN A 183 -17.25 -19.03 22.79
CA ASN A 183 -17.86 -17.86 22.14
C ASN A 183 -17.36 -17.63 20.70
N ILE A 184 -16.41 -18.44 20.20
CA ILE A 184 -15.91 -18.40 18.84
C ILE A 184 -16.75 -19.34 17.99
N LEU A 185 -17.43 -18.80 16.96
CA LEU A 185 -18.27 -19.60 16.05
C LEU A 185 -17.45 -20.29 14.96
N GLY A 186 -16.30 -19.72 14.58
CA GLY A 186 -15.32 -20.35 13.71
C GLY A 186 -14.34 -21.23 14.48
N ASP A 187 -13.17 -21.44 13.89
CA ASP A 187 -12.13 -22.28 14.48
C ASP A 187 -11.16 -21.46 15.35
N PRO A 188 -10.88 -21.93 16.60
CA PRO A 188 -9.84 -21.34 17.45
C PRO A 188 -8.48 -22.00 17.18
N TYR A 189 -7.53 -21.25 16.65
CA TYR A 189 -6.17 -21.68 16.36
C TYR A 189 -5.17 -21.12 17.39
N GLU A 190 -4.48 -22.00 18.09
CA GLU A 190 -3.37 -21.68 18.99
C GLU A 190 -2.05 -22.13 18.34
N GLY A 191 -0.95 -21.41 18.59
CA GLY A 191 0.32 -21.64 17.92
C GLY A 191 0.33 -21.15 16.46
N ALA A 192 -0.47 -20.15 16.13
CA ALA A 192 -0.46 -19.53 14.81
C ALA A 192 0.90 -18.88 14.50
N ASP A 193 1.21 -18.72 13.22
CA ASP A 193 2.42 -18.02 12.80
C ASP A 193 2.39 -16.54 13.20
N VAL A 194 3.56 -15.95 13.48
CA VAL A 194 3.67 -14.54 13.87
C VAL A 194 3.29 -13.64 12.71
N LEU A 195 2.31 -12.75 12.92
CA LEU A 195 1.91 -11.72 11.98
C LEU A 195 2.80 -10.50 12.12
N GLU A 196 3.34 -10.01 11.01
CA GLU A 196 4.07 -8.75 11.00
C GLU A 196 3.11 -7.55 11.01
N PHE A 197 3.39 -6.60 11.91
CA PHE A 197 2.69 -5.33 11.99
C PHE A 197 3.53 -4.27 11.30
N PRO A 198 3.02 -3.66 10.22
CA PRO A 198 3.79 -2.72 9.42
C PRO A 198 4.17 -1.46 10.19
N SER A 199 5.34 -0.93 9.87
CA SER A 199 5.75 0.38 10.36
C SER A 199 4.94 1.49 9.71
N VAL A 200 4.65 2.55 10.46
CA VAL A 200 4.02 3.75 9.93
C VAL A 200 5.11 4.66 9.35
N TYR A 201 5.05 4.90 8.04
CA TYR A 201 5.94 5.86 7.38
C TYR A 201 5.45 7.30 7.62
N ALA A 202 5.65 7.79 8.85
CA ALA A 202 5.14 9.09 9.29
C ALA A 202 5.60 10.26 8.41
N GLU A 203 6.84 10.23 7.92
CA GLU A 203 7.41 11.26 7.06
C GLU A 203 6.70 11.36 5.70
N LEU A 204 6.28 10.23 5.12
CA LEU A 204 5.51 10.21 3.89
C LEU A 204 4.17 10.94 4.07
N TYR A 205 3.42 10.59 5.11
CA TYR A 205 2.14 11.24 5.40
C TYR A 205 2.31 12.72 5.76
N ALA A 206 3.38 13.07 6.46
CA ALA A 206 3.70 14.47 6.78
C ALA A 206 3.95 15.27 5.48
N THR A 207 4.74 14.72 4.55
CA THR A 207 5.03 15.36 3.26
C THR A 207 3.76 15.55 2.44
N MET A 208 2.93 14.52 2.29
CA MET A 208 1.65 14.60 1.57
C MET A 208 0.70 15.64 2.22
N ALA A 209 0.66 15.69 3.54
CA ALA A 209 -0.16 16.65 4.27
C ALA A 209 0.33 18.11 4.09
N MET A 210 1.64 18.33 3.96
CA MET A 210 2.23 19.65 3.71
C MET A 210 1.85 20.24 2.35
N GLU A 211 1.48 19.44 1.37
CA GLU A 211 1.02 19.92 0.05
C GLU A 211 -0.19 20.87 0.18
N GLY A 212 -1.07 20.62 1.16
CA GLY A 212 -2.20 21.51 1.46
C GLY A 212 -1.85 22.65 2.44
N GLY A 213 -0.58 22.82 2.77
CA GLY A 213 -0.03 23.84 3.65
C GLY A 213 -0.03 23.45 5.13
N ILE A 214 0.66 24.29 5.91
CA ILE A 214 0.88 24.07 7.34
C ILE A 214 -0.06 24.95 8.15
N TRP A 215 -0.74 24.38 9.13
CA TRP A 215 -1.47 25.11 10.17
C TRP A 215 -0.59 25.23 11.42
N PRO A 216 -0.19 26.43 11.82
CA PRO A 216 0.66 26.61 13.00
C PRO A 216 -0.18 26.57 14.29
N GLY A 217 0.10 25.58 15.15
CA GLY A 217 -0.55 25.45 16.45
C GLY A 217 -1.84 24.61 16.43
N ASN A 218 -2.62 24.75 17.50
CA ASN A 218 -3.85 23.95 17.69
C ASN A 218 -4.95 24.41 16.75
N TRP A 219 -5.74 23.45 16.28
CA TRP A 219 -6.89 23.72 15.42
C TRP A 219 -8.16 23.11 16.01
N GLY A 220 -9.18 23.96 16.22
CA GLY A 220 -10.52 23.55 16.65
C GLY A 220 -11.49 23.56 15.46
N LEU A 221 -12.13 22.43 15.22
CA LEU A 221 -13.13 22.24 14.16
C LEU A 221 -14.53 22.31 14.75
N THR A 222 -15.39 23.12 14.17
CA THR A 222 -16.82 23.25 14.50
C THR A 222 -17.65 23.38 13.24
N GLY A 223 -18.91 22.94 13.29
CA GLY A 223 -19.81 22.96 12.12
C GLY A 223 -19.33 22.06 11.00
N VAL A 224 -19.69 22.40 9.75
CA VAL A 224 -19.30 21.64 8.56
C VAL A 224 -17.97 22.18 8.03
N GLN A 225 -17.00 21.29 7.86
CA GLN A 225 -15.64 21.63 7.42
C GLN A 225 -15.19 20.62 6.34
N TYR A 226 -14.37 21.11 5.40
CA TYR A 226 -13.62 20.28 4.45
C TYR A 226 -12.14 20.37 4.83
N LEU A 227 -11.49 19.23 5.07
CA LEU A 227 -10.14 19.20 5.63
C LEU A 227 -9.26 18.19 4.89
N GLY A 228 -8.09 18.66 4.44
CA GLY A 228 -7.03 17.89 3.81
C GLY A 228 -6.78 18.24 2.33
N PRO A 229 -5.57 18.00 1.84
CA PRO A 229 -4.41 17.63 2.66
C PRO A 229 -4.04 18.76 3.65
N LYS A 230 -3.52 18.42 4.87
CA LYS A 230 -3.14 19.44 5.85
C LYS A 230 -2.18 18.95 6.91
N TYR A 231 -1.08 19.70 7.11
CA TYR A 231 -0.15 19.50 8.21
C TYR A 231 -0.52 20.42 9.38
N ILE A 232 -0.77 19.88 10.56
CA ILE A 232 -1.15 20.61 11.76
C ILE A 232 0.00 20.53 12.77
N ALA A 233 0.72 21.64 12.95
CA ALA A 233 1.82 21.77 13.91
C ALA A 233 1.28 22.05 15.31
N GLY A 234 0.50 21.11 15.84
CA GLY A 234 -0.17 21.25 17.15
C GLY A 234 -1.21 20.16 17.32
N ASN A 235 -2.29 20.46 18.05
CA ASN A 235 -3.37 19.53 18.34
C ASN A 235 -4.58 19.78 17.42
N LEU A 236 -5.31 18.72 17.12
CA LEU A 236 -6.57 18.80 16.39
C LEU A 236 -7.74 18.50 17.33
N LEU A 237 -8.66 19.44 17.44
CA LEU A 237 -9.84 19.32 18.31
C LEU A 237 -11.10 19.27 17.41
N VAL A 238 -11.83 18.17 17.43
CA VAL A 238 -13.10 18.01 16.72
C VAL A 238 -14.24 18.22 17.70
N GLY A 239 -14.86 19.41 17.61
CA GLY A 239 -15.89 19.83 18.55
C GLY A 239 -17.22 19.08 18.41
N PRO A 240 -18.14 19.25 19.38
CA PRO A 240 -19.45 18.64 19.34
C PRO A 240 -20.24 19.08 18.10
N GLY A 241 -20.83 18.13 17.39
CA GLY A 241 -21.62 18.40 16.17
C GLY A 241 -20.81 18.85 14.96
N ALA A 242 -19.49 18.88 15.04
CA ALA A 242 -18.65 19.12 13.86
C ALA A 242 -18.80 17.97 12.88
N THR A 243 -18.90 18.30 11.59
CA THR A 243 -18.91 17.34 10.48
C THR A 243 -17.74 17.68 9.58
N VAL A 244 -16.71 16.84 9.59
CA VAL A 244 -15.47 17.08 8.87
C VAL A 244 -15.40 16.11 7.68
N TYR A 245 -15.49 16.66 6.47
CA TYR A 245 -15.27 15.92 5.24
C TYR A 245 -13.78 15.90 4.92
N LEU A 246 -13.20 14.70 4.92
CA LEU A 246 -11.80 14.49 4.61
C LEU A 246 -11.60 14.53 3.09
N THR A 247 -10.75 15.45 2.63
CA THR A 247 -10.45 15.69 1.20
C THR A 247 -9.01 15.38 0.83
N GLY A 248 -8.22 14.90 1.80
CA GLY A 248 -6.84 14.49 1.66
C GLY A 248 -6.22 14.12 3.00
N PRO A 249 -4.98 13.63 3.01
CA PRO A 249 -4.31 13.18 4.22
C PRO A 249 -4.06 14.32 5.23
N ILE A 250 -4.21 14.01 6.51
CA ILE A 250 -3.99 14.93 7.61
C ILE A 250 -2.86 14.41 8.49
N TYR A 251 -1.90 15.25 8.82
CA TYR A 251 -0.84 14.95 9.76
C TYR A 251 -0.87 15.91 10.96
N VAL A 252 -0.88 15.36 12.17
CA VAL A 252 -0.99 16.10 13.44
C VAL A 252 0.22 15.80 14.31
N THR A 253 0.99 16.82 14.70
CA THR A 253 2.19 16.63 15.53
C THR A 253 1.87 16.44 17.01
N GLY A 254 0.74 16.93 17.47
CA GLY A 254 0.27 16.78 18.84
C GLY A 254 -0.66 15.59 19.03
N TYR A 255 -1.81 15.84 19.64
CA TYR A 255 -2.87 14.85 19.84
C TYR A 255 -4.15 15.23 19.05
N ILE A 256 -5.03 14.26 18.88
CA ILE A 256 -6.37 14.46 18.32
C ILE A 256 -7.39 14.16 19.41
N LYS A 257 -8.34 15.09 19.60
CA LYS A 257 -9.45 14.88 20.53
C LYS A 257 -10.77 15.25 19.86
N GLY A 258 -11.71 14.30 19.84
CA GLY A 258 -13.06 14.49 19.37
C GLY A 258 -14.09 14.38 20.50
N THR A 259 -15.08 15.28 20.51
CA THR A 259 -16.15 15.29 21.50
C THR A 259 -17.51 15.35 20.83
N GLY A 260 -17.90 14.27 20.12
CA GLY A 260 -19.20 14.16 19.44
C GLY A 260 -19.24 14.70 18.00
N GLY A 261 -18.08 14.90 17.35
CA GLY A 261 -17.98 15.27 15.95
C GLY A 261 -17.77 14.03 15.05
N TYR A 262 -17.94 14.24 13.74
CA TYR A 262 -17.87 13.20 12.71
C TYR A 262 -16.72 13.47 11.74
N LEU A 263 -16.00 12.41 11.40
CA LEU A 263 -15.00 12.40 10.32
C LEU A 263 -15.56 11.55 9.17
N ILE A 264 -15.67 12.11 7.99
CA ILE A 264 -16.30 11.47 6.83
C ILE A 264 -15.31 11.47 5.68
N GLY A 265 -14.99 10.31 5.14
CA GLY A 265 -14.07 10.14 4.03
C GLY A 265 -13.19 8.91 4.24
N LYS A 266 -12.39 8.57 3.23
CA LYS A 266 -11.51 7.38 3.24
C LYS A 266 -10.05 7.74 3.55
N GLU A 267 -9.78 9.01 3.84
CA GLU A 267 -8.45 9.56 3.96
C GLU A 267 -7.75 9.18 5.27
N HIS A 268 -6.44 9.34 5.27
CA HIS A 268 -5.61 9.07 6.41
C HIS A 268 -5.51 10.26 7.37
N ILE A 269 -5.65 9.98 8.65
CA ILE A 269 -5.34 10.91 9.72
C ILE A 269 -4.21 10.29 10.54
N VAL A 270 -3.01 10.82 10.39
CA VAL A 270 -1.82 10.36 11.11
C VAL A 270 -1.48 11.34 12.21
N CYS A 271 -1.34 10.83 13.43
CA CYS A 271 -1.07 11.62 14.63
C CYS A 271 0.20 11.11 15.31
N GLN A 272 1.09 12.02 15.73
CA GLN A 272 2.24 11.60 16.54
C GLN A 272 1.84 11.18 17.95
N GLY A 273 0.91 11.89 18.56
CA GLY A 273 0.41 11.62 19.92
C GLY A 273 -0.81 10.71 19.95
N HIS A 274 -1.63 10.91 20.96
CA HIS A 274 -2.84 10.12 21.19
C HIS A 274 -4.00 10.58 20.31
N ILE A 275 -4.90 9.64 19.97
CA ILE A 275 -6.19 9.92 19.34
C ILE A 275 -7.28 9.47 20.32
N ASP A 276 -8.08 10.40 20.82
CA ASP A 276 -9.24 10.14 21.70
C ASP A 276 -10.49 10.71 21.04
N MET A 277 -11.33 9.84 20.48
CA MET A 277 -12.53 10.23 19.76
C MET A 277 -13.78 9.71 20.47
N SER A 278 -14.63 10.62 20.89
CA SER A 278 -16.00 10.33 21.29
C SER A 278 -16.95 10.80 20.19
N GLY A 279 -17.61 9.88 19.55
CA GLY A 279 -18.30 10.10 18.26
C GLY A 279 -17.42 9.68 17.10
N GLY A 280 -18.00 9.39 15.96
CA GLY A 280 -17.25 8.83 14.85
C GLY A 280 -17.97 8.92 13.51
N GLY A 281 -17.32 8.44 12.46
CA GLY A 281 -17.76 8.49 11.08
C GLY A 281 -19.08 7.77 10.79
N TYR A 282 -19.69 8.08 9.67
CA TYR A 282 -20.96 7.51 9.22
C TYR A 282 -20.77 6.34 8.25
N GLY A 283 -21.45 5.21 8.58
CA GLY A 283 -21.69 4.11 7.66
C GLY A 283 -20.47 3.33 7.23
N ALA A 284 -20.71 2.17 6.62
CA ALA A 284 -19.66 1.21 6.26
C ALA A 284 -18.81 1.59 5.05
N GLU A 285 -19.20 2.60 4.28
CA GLU A 285 -18.53 2.95 3.00
C GLU A 285 -17.49 4.07 3.12
N ASN A 286 -17.58 4.94 4.12
CA ASN A 286 -16.70 6.09 4.32
C ASN A 286 -15.84 5.92 5.58
N ILE A 287 -14.91 4.96 5.53
CA ILE A 287 -14.10 4.55 6.66
C ILE A 287 -12.76 5.27 6.63
N PRO A 288 -12.53 6.30 7.49
CA PRO A 288 -11.23 6.96 7.63
C PRO A 288 -10.21 6.02 8.28
N VAL A 289 -8.93 6.29 7.98
CA VAL A 289 -7.80 5.56 8.57
C VAL A 289 -7.17 6.42 9.66
N LEU A 290 -7.33 6.01 10.91
CA LEU A 290 -6.76 6.68 12.09
C LEU A 290 -5.48 5.98 12.50
N VAL A 291 -4.37 6.67 12.43
CA VAL A 291 -3.04 6.13 12.72
C VAL A 291 -2.35 6.96 13.79
N THR A 292 -1.76 6.32 14.78
CA THR A 292 -0.81 6.98 15.67
C THR A 292 0.59 6.38 15.52
N THR A 293 1.61 7.24 15.57
CA THR A 293 3.00 6.79 15.48
C THR A 293 3.59 6.36 16.81
N THR A 294 3.22 7.02 17.90
CA THR A 294 3.76 6.75 19.23
C THR A 294 2.71 6.66 20.34
N GLY A 295 1.46 7.12 20.05
CA GLY A 295 0.41 7.23 21.05
C GLY A 295 -0.53 6.03 21.11
N ASN A 296 -1.64 6.23 21.83
CA ASN A 296 -2.77 5.30 21.89
C ASN A 296 -3.94 5.84 21.07
N ILE A 297 -4.82 4.96 20.65
CA ILE A 297 -6.10 5.34 20.03
C ILE A 297 -7.22 4.82 20.92
N ARG A 298 -8.16 5.69 21.27
CA ARG A 298 -9.37 5.34 22.01
C ARG A 298 -10.59 5.86 21.30
N LEU A 299 -11.53 4.96 21.01
CA LEU A 299 -12.79 5.27 20.36
C LEU A 299 -13.95 4.95 21.30
N VAL A 300 -14.88 5.91 21.43
CA VAL A 300 -16.12 5.78 22.23
C VAL A 300 -17.25 6.42 21.45
N GLY A 301 -18.47 5.88 21.49
CA GLY A 301 -19.61 6.54 20.84
C GLY A 301 -20.73 5.61 20.39
N ALA A 302 -21.78 6.18 19.83
CA ALA A 302 -22.93 5.39 19.38
C ALA A 302 -22.61 4.59 18.12
N THR A 303 -22.04 5.24 17.11
CA THR A 303 -21.60 4.59 15.85
C THR A 303 -20.25 5.16 15.48
N VAL A 304 -19.30 4.28 15.22
CA VAL A 304 -17.95 4.63 14.81
C VAL A 304 -17.60 3.88 13.54
N SER A 305 -17.06 4.57 12.54
CA SER A 305 -16.48 3.96 11.35
C SER A 305 -15.03 4.40 11.23
N ALA A 306 -14.09 3.47 11.39
CA ALA A 306 -12.67 3.75 11.28
C ALA A 306 -11.85 2.48 11.04
N VAL A 307 -10.75 2.61 10.30
CA VAL A 307 -9.59 1.73 10.46
C VAL A 307 -8.71 2.36 11.52
N VAL A 308 -8.35 1.60 12.53
CA VAL A 308 -7.56 2.06 13.68
C VAL A 308 -6.21 1.37 13.67
N TYR A 309 -5.12 2.13 13.73
CA TYR A 309 -3.77 1.58 13.77
C TYR A 309 -2.86 2.26 14.79
N ALA A 310 -2.51 1.53 15.84
CA ALA A 310 -1.60 1.97 16.91
C ALA A 310 -0.45 0.95 17.10
N PRO A 311 0.53 0.86 16.16
CA PRO A 311 1.52 -0.22 16.14
C PRO A 311 2.48 -0.22 17.33
N VAL A 312 2.63 0.90 18.01
CA VAL A 312 3.46 1.06 19.23
C VAL A 312 2.60 1.18 20.48
N GLY A 313 1.40 1.76 20.33
CA GLY A 313 0.48 2.04 21.42
C GLY A 313 -0.67 1.06 21.54
N LYS A 314 -1.58 1.36 22.45
CA LYS A 314 -2.83 0.60 22.67
C LYS A 314 -3.93 1.14 21.77
N ALA A 315 -4.69 0.23 21.13
CA ALA A 315 -5.93 0.55 20.46
C ALA A 315 -7.11 0.09 21.34
N GLU A 316 -8.02 1.00 21.65
CA GLU A 316 -9.18 0.75 22.50
C GLU A 316 -10.47 1.17 21.78
N VAL A 317 -11.41 0.23 21.67
CA VAL A 317 -12.78 0.50 21.24
C VAL A 317 -13.70 0.11 22.40
N VAL A 318 -14.25 1.11 23.08
CA VAL A 318 -14.93 0.91 24.36
C VAL A 318 -16.26 1.64 24.37
N ASN A 319 -17.34 0.96 24.79
CA ASN A 319 -18.69 1.53 24.87
C ASN A 319 -19.12 2.14 23.51
N VAL A 320 -18.85 1.44 22.43
CA VAL A 320 -19.29 1.79 21.08
C VAL A 320 -20.51 0.95 20.73
N GLY A 321 -21.61 1.60 20.33
CA GLY A 321 -22.83 0.89 19.96
C GLY A 321 -22.64 0.04 18.69
N VAL A 322 -22.11 0.65 17.61
CA VAL A 322 -21.73 -0.05 16.37
C VAL A 322 -20.38 0.45 15.90
N MET A 323 -19.47 -0.46 15.61
CA MET A 323 -18.17 -0.18 14.97
C MET A 323 -18.14 -0.81 13.59
N TYR A 324 -17.81 0.00 12.57
CA TYR A 324 -17.49 -0.49 11.23
C TYR A 324 -15.99 -0.27 10.94
N GLY A 325 -15.30 -1.30 10.51
CA GLY A 325 -13.91 -1.17 10.11
C GLY A 325 -13.01 -2.27 10.63
N ALA A 326 -11.78 -1.91 10.99
CA ALA A 326 -10.79 -2.84 11.53
C ALA A 326 -9.91 -2.14 12.59
N VAL A 327 -9.34 -2.93 13.50
CA VAL A 327 -8.48 -2.41 14.58
C VAL A 327 -7.19 -3.21 14.63
N GLY A 328 -6.06 -2.50 14.49
CA GLY A 328 -4.72 -3.03 14.68
C GLY A 328 -3.95 -2.24 15.74
N GLY A 329 -3.17 -2.91 16.59
CA GLY A 329 -2.39 -2.21 17.60
C GLY A 329 -1.32 -3.07 18.27
N ASN A 330 -0.43 -2.41 19.03
CA ASN A 330 0.52 -3.16 19.86
C ASN A 330 -0.21 -4.03 20.90
N SER A 331 -1.20 -3.43 21.60
CA SER A 331 -2.20 -4.18 22.34
C SER A 331 -3.59 -3.67 21.98
N VAL A 332 -4.59 -4.55 21.98
CA VAL A 332 -5.94 -4.18 21.59
C VAL A 332 -6.95 -4.57 22.66
N THR A 333 -7.89 -3.67 22.94
CA THR A 333 -9.02 -3.91 23.82
C THR A 333 -10.32 -3.51 23.13
N ILE A 334 -11.22 -4.48 22.99
CA ILE A 334 -12.60 -4.27 22.53
C ILE A 334 -13.53 -4.56 23.69
N SER A 335 -14.29 -3.57 24.16
CA SER A 335 -15.13 -3.74 25.35
C SER A 335 -16.47 -3.06 25.21
N ASN A 336 -17.53 -3.78 25.54
CA ASN A 336 -18.91 -3.31 25.48
C ASN A 336 -19.28 -2.77 24.09
N VAL A 337 -18.97 -3.53 23.04
CA VAL A 337 -19.29 -3.22 21.65
C VAL A 337 -20.34 -4.22 21.15
N PRO A 338 -21.63 -3.87 21.20
CA PRO A 338 -22.73 -4.75 20.77
C PRO A 338 -22.60 -5.24 19.33
N ALA A 339 -22.00 -4.47 18.44
CA ALA A 339 -21.76 -4.85 17.07
C ALA A 339 -20.43 -4.24 16.58
N PHE A 340 -19.39 -5.06 16.50
CA PHE A 340 -18.17 -4.75 15.77
C PHE A 340 -18.22 -5.46 14.43
N LEU A 341 -18.30 -4.69 13.35
CA LEU A 341 -18.51 -5.19 12.00
C LEU A 341 -17.29 -4.89 11.16
N TYR A 342 -16.49 -5.91 10.88
CA TYR A 342 -15.40 -5.82 9.91
C TYR A 342 -15.99 -5.46 8.55
N SER A 343 -15.50 -4.38 7.94
CA SER A 343 -16.01 -3.96 6.64
C SER A 343 -15.25 -4.65 5.53
N GLU A 344 -15.96 -5.46 4.73
CA GLU A 344 -15.37 -6.11 3.54
C GLU A 344 -14.92 -5.10 2.47
N SER A 345 -15.40 -3.84 2.56
CA SER A 345 -14.89 -2.76 1.71
C SER A 345 -13.41 -2.43 1.95
N LEU A 346 -12.81 -2.95 3.02
CA LEU A 346 -11.38 -2.87 3.31
C LEU A 346 -10.57 -3.88 2.48
N HIS A 347 -11.20 -4.95 2.01
CA HIS A 347 -10.57 -5.85 1.05
C HIS A 347 -10.24 -5.09 -0.23
N GLY A 348 -9.01 -5.16 -0.68
CA GLY A 348 -8.55 -4.46 -1.88
C GLY A 348 -8.19 -2.98 -1.69
N ARG A 349 -8.31 -2.41 -0.48
CA ARG A 349 -7.72 -1.11 -0.19
C ARG A 349 -6.19 -1.23 -0.12
N THR A 350 -5.52 -0.55 -1.04
CA THR A 350 -4.06 -0.54 -1.15
C THR A 350 -3.40 0.56 -0.31
N ASP A 351 -4.20 1.41 0.30
CA ASP A 351 -3.77 2.55 1.09
C ASP A 351 -3.72 2.27 2.61
N LEU A 352 -4.13 1.09 3.05
CA LEU A 352 -4.07 0.75 4.48
C LEU A 352 -2.61 0.56 4.93
N PRO A 353 -2.27 0.90 6.18
CA PRO A 353 -0.94 0.67 6.72
C PRO A 353 -0.54 -0.81 6.56
N GLY A 354 0.54 -1.07 5.82
CA GLY A 354 1.03 -2.42 5.54
C GLY A 354 0.36 -3.16 4.39
N SER A 355 -0.59 -2.56 3.70
CA SER A 355 -1.10 -3.08 2.42
C SER A 355 -0.19 -2.76 1.24
N ASN A 356 0.95 -2.12 1.49
CA ASN A 356 1.87 -1.69 0.47
C ASN A 356 2.63 -2.87 -0.12
N LEU A 357 2.26 -3.24 -1.32
CA LEU A 357 3.07 -4.01 -2.25
C LEU A 357 4.24 -3.12 -2.73
N TYR A 358 5.27 -2.96 -1.91
CA TYR A 358 6.50 -2.41 -2.40
C TYR A 358 7.40 -3.55 -2.85
N PRO A 359 7.88 -3.51 -4.09
CA PRO A 359 9.02 -4.33 -4.44
C PRO A 359 10.18 -3.90 -3.55
N LEU A 360 10.70 -4.85 -2.78
CA LEU A 360 11.82 -4.61 -1.85
C LEU A 360 13.12 -4.36 -2.61
N THR A 361 13.25 -4.91 -3.80
CA THR A 361 14.43 -4.76 -4.67
C THR A 361 14.06 -4.95 -6.13
N TYR A 362 14.72 -4.22 -7.01
CA TYR A 362 14.76 -4.47 -8.46
C TYR A 362 16.19 -4.79 -8.86
N THR A 363 16.40 -5.92 -9.51
CA THR A 363 17.68 -6.28 -10.11
C THR A 363 17.47 -6.48 -11.61
N TYR A 364 18.23 -5.76 -12.45
CA TYR A 364 18.21 -5.87 -13.90
C TYR A 364 19.42 -6.69 -14.36
N GLU A 365 19.17 -7.71 -15.21
CA GLU A 365 20.20 -8.56 -15.84
C GLU A 365 20.02 -8.61 -17.38
#